data_3b78bbc393d2bb489e8688f1014ba995
#
_entry.id   3b78bbc393d2bb489e8688f1014ba995
#
_cell.length_a   1.000
_cell.length_b   1.000
_cell.length_c   1.000
_cell.angle_alpha   90.00
_cell.angle_beta   90.00
_cell.angle_gamma   90.00
#
_symmetry.space_group_name_H-M   'P 1'
#
loop_
_entity.id
_entity.type
_entity.pdbx_description
1 polymer ?
#
loop_
_entity_poly.entity_id
_entity_poly.type
_entity_poly.pdbx_seq_one_letter_code
_entity_poly.pdbx_strand_id
1 'polypeptide(L)'
;MNILILGGTGSIGQALTELLKNTAWNVYVTTRTKRENVQNITFLQGNAHDEKFLAECVTKRHWNVIVDFMAYSTQEFSKKVELFLESTNQYFFLSSSRVYAASNEPLTEDSPRLLDVCTDEMYLATDEYALAKARQENILLTTNKKNWTIIRPYKTYNNNRLQLGMYEKEEWLYRLMMGKTLVFPNELKKRKTTLTYAADVAVAIRELIENESAYGEIFHITTTESLSWEDAFEKYTSILSETTGKQFHIKYVDDIEMFYNIWNPYQIKYDCNIDRRFDNSKINRATNNKLQYTLVA
;
A
#
# COMPACT_ATOMS: atom_id res chain seq x y z
N MET A 1 -6.36 -20.79 14.70
CA MET A 1 -6.88 -19.59 14.03
C MET A 1 -6.87 -19.81 12.52
N ASN A 2 -7.91 -19.38 11.80
CA ASN A 2 -7.98 -19.45 10.35
C ASN A 2 -7.90 -18.03 9.77
N ILE A 3 -6.92 -17.78 8.90
CA ILE A 3 -6.69 -16.48 8.25
C ILE A 3 -6.85 -16.64 6.75
N LEU A 4 -7.63 -15.76 6.12
CA LEU A 4 -7.73 -15.64 4.68
C LEU A 4 -6.99 -14.37 4.23
N ILE A 5 -6.06 -14.52 3.29
CA ILE A 5 -5.32 -13.41 2.67
C ILE A 5 -5.75 -13.32 1.21
N LEU A 6 -6.47 -12.26 0.87
CA LEU A 6 -6.86 -11.93 -0.49
C LEU A 6 -5.74 -11.11 -1.16
N GLY A 7 -5.30 -11.52 -2.34
CA GLY A 7 -4.20 -10.84 -3.03
C GLY A 7 -2.82 -11.02 -2.37
N GLY A 8 -2.62 -12.08 -1.61
CA GLY A 8 -1.40 -12.35 -0.82
C GLY A 8 -0.12 -12.58 -1.63
N THR A 9 -0.14 -12.40 -2.94
CA THR A 9 1.05 -12.50 -3.81
C THR A 9 1.70 -11.14 -4.13
N GLY A 10 1.11 -10.03 -3.69
CA GLY A 10 1.70 -8.68 -3.77
C GLY A 10 2.78 -8.47 -2.70
N SER A 11 3.46 -7.32 -2.73
CA SER A 11 4.62 -7.02 -1.85
C SER A 11 4.35 -7.23 -0.36
N ILE A 12 3.29 -6.61 0.18
CA ILE A 12 2.93 -6.73 1.60
C ILE A 12 2.35 -8.12 1.88
N GLY A 13 1.51 -8.64 0.96
CA GLY A 13 0.87 -9.94 1.11
C GLY A 13 1.88 -11.10 1.15
N GLN A 14 2.93 -11.07 0.34
CA GLN A 14 4.02 -12.04 0.39
C GLN A 14 4.76 -11.96 1.73
N ALA A 15 5.08 -10.76 2.18
CA ALA A 15 5.75 -10.55 3.46
C ALA A 15 4.91 -11.07 4.64
N LEU A 16 3.60 -10.77 4.64
CA LEU A 16 2.70 -11.29 5.67
C LEU A 16 2.57 -12.81 5.62
N THR A 17 2.44 -13.38 4.43
CA THR A 17 2.37 -14.84 4.24
C THR A 17 3.61 -15.53 4.77
N GLU A 18 4.81 -15.02 4.47
CA GLU A 18 6.07 -15.57 4.97
C GLU A 18 6.21 -15.41 6.50
N LEU A 19 5.76 -14.27 7.04
CA LEU A 19 5.77 -14.01 8.48
C LEU A 19 4.85 -14.95 9.28
N LEU A 20 3.74 -15.38 8.67
CA LEU A 20 2.77 -16.31 9.27
C LEU A 20 3.11 -17.78 9.04
N LYS A 21 4.11 -18.07 8.22
CA LYS A 21 4.60 -19.41 7.97
C LYS A 21 5.20 -20.00 9.25
N ASN A 22 5.01 -21.29 9.45
CA ASN A 22 5.43 -22.02 10.66
C ASN A 22 4.78 -21.56 11.98
N THR A 23 3.71 -20.76 11.91
CA THR A 23 2.89 -20.48 13.09
C THR A 23 1.84 -21.57 13.31
N ALA A 24 1.16 -21.53 14.47
CA ALA A 24 0.02 -22.42 14.75
C ALA A 24 -1.27 -22.02 13.99
N TRP A 25 -1.21 -21.05 13.08
CA TRP A 25 -2.35 -20.54 12.34
C TRP A 25 -2.50 -21.26 11.00
N ASN A 26 -3.73 -21.53 10.58
CA ASN A 26 -4.00 -22.01 9.23
C ASN A 26 -4.17 -20.80 8.31
N VAL A 27 -3.28 -20.62 7.36
CA VAL A 27 -3.24 -19.47 6.47
C VAL A 27 -3.67 -19.87 5.07
N TYR A 28 -4.67 -19.20 4.53
CA TYR A 28 -5.20 -19.43 3.19
C TYR A 28 -4.95 -18.19 2.32
N VAL A 29 -4.32 -18.38 1.16
CA VAL A 29 -3.86 -17.28 0.32
C VAL A 29 -4.44 -17.43 -1.08
N THR A 30 -5.19 -16.43 -1.55
CA THR A 30 -5.66 -16.44 -2.94
C THR A 30 -4.54 -16.10 -3.91
N THR A 31 -4.46 -16.82 -5.03
CA THR A 31 -3.45 -16.66 -6.07
C THR A 31 -4.01 -16.98 -7.44
N ARG A 32 -3.63 -16.22 -8.47
CA ARG A 32 -4.02 -16.49 -9.85
C ARG A 32 -3.23 -17.66 -10.47
N THR A 33 -2.03 -17.90 -9.99
CA THR A 33 -1.16 -18.98 -10.48
C THR A 33 -1.19 -20.16 -9.53
N LYS A 34 -1.06 -21.38 -10.07
CA LYS A 34 -0.93 -22.58 -9.26
C LYS A 34 0.31 -22.51 -8.36
N ARG A 35 0.14 -22.78 -7.09
CA ARG A 35 1.22 -22.89 -6.09
C ARG A 35 0.98 -24.12 -5.24
N GLU A 36 2.05 -24.77 -4.83
CA GLU A 36 1.98 -25.88 -3.89
C GLU A 36 1.80 -25.37 -2.47
N ASN A 37 1.01 -26.09 -1.68
CA ASN A 37 0.83 -25.78 -0.27
C ASN A 37 2.15 -26.03 0.48
N VAL A 38 2.46 -25.16 1.41
CA VAL A 38 3.71 -25.24 2.18
C VAL A 38 3.40 -25.07 3.67
N GLN A 39 3.69 -26.09 4.45
CA GLN A 39 3.46 -26.09 5.91
C GLN A 39 2.00 -25.73 6.26
N ASN A 40 1.78 -24.63 7.00
CA ASN A 40 0.46 -24.13 7.38
C ASN A 40 -0.17 -23.19 6.33
N ILE A 41 0.47 -23.00 5.16
CA ILE A 41 -0.02 -22.15 4.08
C ILE A 41 -0.75 -23.00 3.03
N THR A 42 -2.02 -22.69 2.78
CA THR A 42 -2.83 -23.29 1.70
C THR A 42 -3.09 -22.24 0.63
N PHE A 43 -2.71 -22.51 -0.61
CA PHE A 43 -2.97 -21.63 -1.73
C PHE A 43 -4.30 -21.98 -2.42
N LEU A 44 -5.17 -20.99 -2.55
CA LEU A 44 -6.46 -21.08 -3.22
C LEU A 44 -6.29 -20.47 -4.63
N GLN A 45 -6.25 -21.31 -5.65
CA GLN A 45 -6.07 -20.83 -7.01
C GLN A 45 -7.36 -20.30 -7.60
N GLY A 46 -7.36 -19.03 -7.99
CA GLY A 46 -8.46 -18.33 -8.66
C GLY A 46 -8.23 -16.82 -8.69
N ASN A 47 -9.15 -16.12 -9.33
CA ASN A 47 -9.14 -14.67 -9.41
C ASN A 47 -10.05 -14.08 -8.32
N ALA A 48 -9.49 -13.39 -7.33
CA ALA A 48 -10.27 -12.77 -6.25
C ALA A 48 -11.15 -11.57 -6.72
N HIS A 49 -11.06 -11.12 -7.97
CA HIS A 49 -12.05 -10.23 -8.58
C HIS A 49 -13.30 -10.98 -9.05
N ASP A 50 -13.20 -12.27 -9.36
CA ASP A 50 -14.34 -13.09 -9.72
C ASP A 50 -15.26 -13.27 -8.51
N GLU A 51 -16.51 -12.84 -8.65
CA GLU A 51 -17.48 -12.82 -7.53
C GLU A 51 -17.78 -14.23 -7.02
N LYS A 52 -17.88 -15.22 -7.91
CA LYS A 52 -18.20 -16.60 -7.53
C LYS A 52 -17.04 -17.23 -6.77
N PHE A 53 -15.83 -17.14 -7.31
CA PHE A 53 -14.62 -17.63 -6.63
C PHE A 53 -14.43 -16.97 -5.27
N LEU A 54 -14.60 -15.66 -5.20
CA LEU A 54 -14.46 -14.91 -3.95
C LEU A 54 -15.50 -15.34 -2.92
N ALA A 55 -16.78 -15.45 -3.31
CA ALA A 55 -17.85 -15.91 -2.44
C ALA A 55 -17.56 -17.33 -1.91
N GLU A 56 -17.15 -18.26 -2.78
CA GLU A 56 -16.77 -19.61 -2.38
C GLU A 56 -15.63 -19.62 -1.35
N CYS A 57 -14.61 -18.78 -1.54
CA CYS A 57 -13.50 -18.66 -0.58
C CYS A 57 -13.95 -18.11 0.76
N VAL A 58 -14.73 -17.02 0.73
CA VAL A 58 -15.11 -16.28 1.93
C VAL A 58 -16.15 -17.04 2.75
N THR A 59 -17.14 -17.68 2.11
CA THR A 59 -18.22 -18.39 2.83
C THR A 59 -17.86 -19.84 3.22
N LYS A 60 -16.72 -20.35 2.77
CA LYS A 60 -16.30 -21.75 3.05
C LYS A 60 -16.25 -22.06 4.54
N ARG A 61 -15.98 -21.07 5.36
CA ARG A 61 -15.94 -21.13 6.82
C ARG A 61 -16.04 -19.73 7.42
N HIS A 62 -16.28 -19.64 8.71
CA HIS A 62 -16.06 -18.38 9.41
C HIS A 62 -14.57 -18.18 9.67
N TRP A 63 -14.06 -16.99 9.32
CA TRP A 63 -12.63 -16.64 9.44
C TRP A 63 -12.38 -15.90 10.74
N ASN A 64 -11.28 -16.20 11.42
CA ASN A 64 -10.83 -15.33 12.50
C ASN A 64 -10.41 -13.97 11.92
N VAL A 65 -9.66 -14.01 10.80
CA VAL A 65 -9.16 -12.80 10.15
C VAL A 65 -9.28 -12.93 8.63
N ILE A 66 -9.72 -11.87 7.98
CA ILE A 66 -9.56 -11.66 6.53
C ILE A 66 -8.65 -10.45 6.34
N VAL A 67 -7.55 -10.62 5.61
CA VAL A 67 -6.66 -9.51 5.20
C VAL A 67 -6.80 -9.31 3.70
N ASP A 68 -7.29 -8.16 3.31
CA ASP A 68 -7.64 -7.87 1.92
C ASP A 68 -6.68 -6.87 1.28
N PHE A 69 -5.76 -7.39 0.45
CA PHE A 69 -4.80 -6.60 -0.33
C PHE A 69 -5.28 -6.28 -1.75
N MET A 70 -6.54 -6.58 -2.06
CA MET A 70 -7.07 -6.34 -3.40
C MET A 70 -7.32 -4.85 -3.67
N ALA A 71 -7.19 -4.48 -4.95
CA ALA A 71 -7.57 -3.15 -5.41
C ALA A 71 -8.90 -3.25 -6.15
N TYR A 72 -9.96 -2.77 -5.56
CA TYR A 72 -11.31 -2.72 -6.14
C TYR A 72 -11.64 -1.31 -6.61
N SER A 73 -12.55 -1.20 -7.58
CA SER A 73 -13.33 0.04 -7.77
C SER A 73 -14.27 0.26 -6.59
N THR A 74 -14.76 1.49 -6.41
CA THR A 74 -15.75 1.80 -5.36
C THR A 74 -16.99 0.92 -5.50
N GLN A 75 -17.47 0.71 -6.73
CA GLN A 75 -18.64 -0.12 -7.01
C GLN A 75 -18.41 -1.61 -6.69
N GLU A 76 -17.24 -2.16 -7.04
CA GLU A 76 -16.91 -3.55 -6.71
C GLU A 76 -16.86 -3.77 -5.20
N PHE A 77 -16.22 -2.85 -4.48
CA PHE A 77 -16.09 -2.95 -3.02
C PHE A 77 -17.44 -2.87 -2.31
N SER A 78 -18.32 -1.97 -2.73
CA SER A 78 -19.65 -1.82 -2.13
C SER A 78 -20.50 -3.10 -2.17
N LYS A 79 -20.29 -3.94 -3.18
CA LYS A 79 -20.99 -5.23 -3.31
C LYS A 79 -20.39 -6.35 -2.43
N LYS A 80 -19.14 -6.19 -1.99
CA LYS A 80 -18.37 -7.26 -1.31
C LYS A 80 -18.22 -7.04 0.19
N VAL A 81 -18.27 -5.79 0.64
CA VAL A 81 -17.92 -5.41 2.02
C VAL A 81 -18.76 -6.12 3.07
N GLU A 82 -20.07 -6.25 2.85
CA GLU A 82 -20.97 -6.93 3.80
C GLU A 82 -20.59 -8.40 3.95
N LEU A 83 -20.34 -9.09 2.82
CA LEU A 83 -19.87 -10.47 2.82
C LEU A 83 -18.58 -10.64 3.65
N PHE A 84 -17.63 -9.74 3.51
CA PHE A 84 -16.39 -9.79 4.30
C PHE A 84 -16.67 -9.62 5.79
N LEU A 85 -17.42 -8.58 6.15
CA LEU A 85 -17.71 -8.27 7.55
C LEU A 85 -18.58 -9.34 8.25
N GLU A 86 -19.39 -10.09 7.51
CA GLU A 86 -20.21 -11.18 8.04
C GLU A 86 -19.42 -12.47 8.23
N SER A 87 -18.40 -12.68 7.44
CA SER A 87 -17.64 -13.92 7.38
C SER A 87 -16.41 -13.95 8.29
N THR A 88 -16.10 -12.85 9.02
CA THR A 88 -14.89 -12.77 9.83
C THR A 88 -15.08 -12.06 11.17
N ASN A 89 -14.23 -12.39 12.13
CA ASN A 89 -14.14 -11.64 13.38
C ASN A 89 -13.39 -10.31 13.19
N GLN A 90 -12.38 -10.27 12.31
CA GLN A 90 -11.62 -9.05 12.00
C GLN A 90 -11.31 -8.98 10.51
N TYR A 91 -11.69 -7.86 9.88
CA TYR A 91 -11.42 -7.57 8.47
C TYR A 91 -10.40 -6.45 8.33
N PHE A 92 -9.26 -6.76 7.73
CA PHE A 92 -8.24 -5.75 7.39
C PHE A 92 -8.44 -5.29 5.95
N PHE A 93 -8.76 -4.01 5.80
CA PHE A 93 -8.88 -3.35 4.51
C PHE A 93 -7.61 -2.57 4.18
N LEU A 94 -6.93 -2.94 3.07
CA LEU A 94 -5.78 -2.17 2.60
C LEU A 94 -6.26 -0.94 1.81
N SER A 95 -6.25 0.20 2.49
CA SER A 95 -6.38 1.52 1.89
C SER A 95 -5.03 2.03 1.38
N SER A 96 -4.79 3.32 1.39
CA SER A 96 -3.54 3.95 1.00
C SER A 96 -3.40 5.33 1.64
N SER A 97 -2.19 5.71 2.03
CA SER A 97 -1.90 7.09 2.45
C SER A 97 -1.98 8.11 1.30
N ARG A 98 -2.17 7.66 0.06
CA ARG A 98 -2.50 8.57 -1.06
C ARG A 98 -3.85 9.26 -0.88
N VAL A 99 -4.71 8.78 0.01
CA VAL A 99 -5.99 9.45 0.34
C VAL A 99 -5.80 10.82 0.95
N TYR A 100 -4.70 11.08 1.65
CA TYR A 100 -4.48 12.36 2.33
C TYR A 100 -4.27 13.52 1.36
N ALA A 101 -4.81 14.67 1.72
CA ALA A 101 -4.50 15.94 1.09
C ALA A 101 -3.08 16.42 1.46
N ALA A 102 -2.64 17.53 0.86
CA ALA A 102 -1.40 18.19 1.23
C ALA A 102 -1.45 18.71 2.66
N SER A 103 -0.32 18.64 3.37
CA SER A 103 -0.18 19.18 4.72
C SER A 103 1.23 19.75 4.92
N ASN A 104 1.33 20.85 5.63
CA ASN A 104 2.61 21.41 6.08
C ASN A 104 3.16 20.67 7.32
N GLU A 105 2.27 20.02 8.07
CA GLU A 105 2.60 19.22 9.25
C GLU A 105 2.69 17.73 8.90
N PRO A 106 3.36 16.90 9.72
CA PRO A 106 3.30 15.47 9.56
C PRO A 106 1.85 14.96 9.59
N LEU A 107 1.51 14.09 8.65
CA LEU A 107 0.19 13.51 8.51
C LEU A 107 -0.14 12.60 9.70
N THR A 108 -1.33 12.74 10.22
CA THR A 108 -1.98 11.83 11.19
C THR A 108 -3.16 11.13 10.52
N GLU A 109 -3.75 10.13 11.16
CA GLU A 109 -4.94 9.46 10.63
C GLU A 109 -6.16 10.37 10.51
N ASP A 110 -6.17 11.48 11.27
CA ASP A 110 -7.22 12.51 11.26
C ASP A 110 -6.96 13.62 10.24
N SER A 111 -5.82 13.60 9.54
CA SER A 111 -5.52 14.59 8.51
C SER A 111 -6.54 14.53 7.36
N PRO A 112 -6.92 15.69 6.79
CA PRO A 112 -7.89 15.76 5.71
C PRO A 112 -7.52 14.87 4.52
N ARG A 113 -8.54 14.25 3.91
CA ARG A 113 -8.36 13.46 2.69
C ARG A 113 -8.67 14.29 1.45
N LEU A 114 -8.08 13.93 0.33
CA LEU A 114 -8.36 14.56 -0.97
C LEU A 114 -9.86 14.57 -1.30
N LEU A 115 -10.57 13.48 -1.01
CA LEU A 115 -12.01 13.38 -1.24
C LEU A 115 -12.80 14.46 -0.49
N ASP A 116 -12.32 14.89 0.68
CA ASP A 116 -13.06 15.78 1.58
C ASP A 116 -12.75 17.28 1.34
N VAL A 117 -11.58 17.60 0.75
CA VAL A 117 -11.12 19.01 0.64
C VAL A 117 -10.68 19.44 -0.76
N CYS A 118 -10.57 18.52 -1.72
CA CYS A 118 -10.18 18.85 -3.09
C CYS A 118 -11.32 19.63 -3.79
N THR A 119 -10.96 20.63 -4.57
CA THR A 119 -11.90 21.46 -5.37
C THR A 119 -11.84 21.18 -6.87
N ASP A 120 -11.00 20.24 -7.32
CA ASP A 120 -10.91 19.82 -8.71
C ASP A 120 -12.08 18.87 -9.03
N GLU A 121 -13.16 19.45 -9.58
CA GLU A 121 -14.38 18.70 -9.90
C GLU A 121 -14.14 17.57 -10.91
N MET A 122 -13.22 17.77 -11.86
CA MET A 122 -12.89 16.74 -12.85
C MET A 122 -12.20 15.54 -12.17
N TYR A 123 -11.29 15.81 -11.25
CA TYR A 123 -10.67 14.76 -10.45
C TYR A 123 -11.71 14.05 -9.58
N LEU A 124 -12.53 14.81 -8.85
CA LEU A 124 -13.55 14.27 -7.94
C LEU A 124 -14.62 13.44 -8.67
N ALA A 125 -14.86 13.69 -9.98
CA ALA A 125 -15.76 12.89 -10.80
C ALA A 125 -15.19 11.52 -11.18
N THR A 126 -13.89 11.29 -10.98
CA THR A 126 -13.23 10.00 -11.30
C THR A 126 -13.33 9.00 -10.14
N ASP A 127 -13.07 7.73 -10.43
CA ASP A 127 -12.75 6.70 -9.43
C ASP A 127 -11.23 6.44 -9.40
N GLU A 128 -10.43 7.53 -9.50
CA GLU A 128 -8.96 7.42 -9.38
C GLU A 128 -8.60 6.77 -8.04
N TYR A 129 -7.50 6.04 -8.03
CA TYR A 129 -7.11 5.14 -6.94
C TYR A 129 -7.24 5.76 -5.54
N ALA A 130 -6.78 7.00 -5.32
CA ALA A 130 -6.86 7.65 -4.02
C ALA A 130 -8.30 7.96 -3.62
N LEU A 131 -9.12 8.43 -4.58
CA LEU A 131 -10.55 8.70 -4.36
C LEU A 131 -11.34 7.41 -4.16
N ALA A 132 -11.06 6.36 -4.94
CA ALA A 132 -11.67 5.06 -4.77
C ALA A 132 -11.40 4.51 -3.37
N LYS A 133 -10.14 4.56 -2.89
CA LYS A 133 -9.80 4.13 -1.54
C LYS A 133 -10.51 4.96 -0.47
N ALA A 134 -10.57 6.29 -0.60
CA ALA A 134 -11.29 7.14 0.34
C ALA A 134 -12.80 6.85 0.38
N ARG A 135 -13.45 6.60 -0.77
CA ARG A 135 -14.85 6.20 -0.84
C ARG A 135 -15.10 4.83 -0.21
N GLN A 136 -14.20 3.87 -0.42
CA GLN A 136 -14.24 2.55 0.21
C GLN A 136 -14.09 2.64 1.73
N GLU A 137 -13.24 3.53 2.23
CA GLU A 137 -13.18 3.86 3.67
C GLU A 137 -14.53 4.40 4.16
N ASN A 138 -15.18 5.33 3.44
CA ASN A 138 -16.49 5.85 3.81
C ASN A 138 -17.55 4.74 3.91
N ILE A 139 -17.53 3.75 3.01
CA ILE A 139 -18.41 2.60 3.09
C ILE A 139 -18.20 1.85 4.40
N LEU A 140 -16.95 1.56 4.79
CA LEU A 140 -16.64 0.90 6.07
C LEU A 140 -17.05 1.73 7.28
N LEU A 141 -16.74 3.04 7.26
CA LEU A 141 -17.07 3.96 8.35
C LEU A 141 -18.57 4.07 8.62
N THR A 142 -19.41 3.89 7.59
CA THR A 142 -20.87 3.95 7.68
C THR A 142 -21.52 2.61 8.03
N THR A 143 -20.77 1.51 8.09
CA THR A 143 -21.32 0.21 8.51
C THR A 143 -21.64 0.19 10.01
N ASN A 144 -22.65 -0.59 10.39
CA ASN A 144 -22.97 -0.81 11.81
C ASN A 144 -21.95 -1.71 12.52
N LYS A 145 -21.18 -2.51 11.76
CA LYS A 145 -20.15 -3.39 12.27
C LYS A 145 -18.84 -2.62 12.46
N LYS A 146 -18.11 -2.92 13.52
CA LYS A 146 -16.81 -2.33 13.82
C LYS A 146 -15.67 -3.35 13.79
N ASN A 147 -15.92 -4.52 13.20
CA ASN A 147 -14.93 -5.59 13.07
C ASN A 147 -13.97 -5.37 11.88
N TRP A 148 -13.71 -4.15 11.50
CA TRP A 148 -12.76 -3.78 10.46
C TRP A 148 -11.58 -2.97 11.03
N THR A 149 -10.46 -3.06 10.32
CA THR A 149 -9.26 -2.23 10.54
C THR A 149 -8.80 -1.72 9.19
N ILE A 150 -8.69 -0.40 9.03
CA ILE A 150 -8.21 0.22 7.79
C ILE A 150 -6.71 0.47 7.91
N ILE A 151 -5.95 -0.02 6.93
CA ILE A 151 -4.50 0.17 6.85
C ILE A 151 -4.17 1.09 5.67
N ARG A 152 -3.48 2.19 5.93
CA ARG A 152 -3.01 3.16 4.94
C ARG A 152 -1.47 3.09 4.81
N PRO A 153 -0.90 2.16 4.03
CA PRO A 153 0.54 2.19 3.72
C PRO A 153 0.85 3.29 2.72
N TYR A 154 2.12 3.70 2.67
CA TYR A 154 2.61 4.63 1.66
C TYR A 154 3.89 4.10 1.00
N LYS A 155 3.93 4.15 -0.35
CA LYS A 155 5.05 3.76 -1.23
C LYS A 155 5.92 2.64 -0.65
N THR A 156 5.32 1.47 -0.58
CA THR A 156 6.01 0.29 -0.06
C THR A 156 7.03 -0.25 -1.06
N TYR A 157 8.20 -0.64 -0.57
CA TYR A 157 9.24 -1.26 -1.37
C TYR A 157 9.60 -2.67 -0.87
N ASN A 158 10.10 -3.48 -1.77
CA ASN A 158 10.77 -4.76 -1.51
C ASN A 158 11.61 -5.15 -2.74
N ASN A 159 12.18 -6.36 -2.76
CA ASN A 159 12.99 -6.85 -3.88
C ASN A 159 12.25 -6.83 -5.25
N ASN A 160 10.92 -6.87 -5.24
CA ASN A 160 10.10 -6.89 -6.45
C ASN A 160 9.52 -5.53 -6.81
N ARG A 161 9.51 -4.57 -5.89
CA ARG A 161 8.90 -3.26 -6.10
C ARG A 161 9.80 -2.14 -5.57
N LEU A 162 10.18 -1.24 -6.45
CA LEU A 162 10.91 -0.01 -6.14
C LEU A 162 10.30 1.13 -6.94
N GLN A 163 9.81 2.16 -6.28
CA GLN A 163 9.24 3.35 -6.92
C GLN A 163 10.20 4.52 -6.87
N LEU A 164 10.21 5.34 -7.93
CA LEU A 164 10.89 6.62 -7.99
C LEU A 164 9.94 7.66 -8.59
N GLY A 165 9.35 8.51 -7.76
CA GLY A 165 8.29 9.43 -8.18
C GLY A 165 7.07 8.68 -8.70
N MET A 166 6.76 8.93 -9.99
CA MET A 166 5.70 8.24 -10.73
C MET A 166 6.15 6.92 -11.38
N TYR A 167 7.45 6.68 -11.43
CA TYR A 167 8.00 5.51 -12.10
C TYR A 167 7.94 4.26 -11.23
N GLU A 168 7.49 3.15 -11.80
CA GLU A 168 7.69 1.82 -11.23
C GLU A 168 9.10 1.28 -11.60
N LYS A 169 9.56 0.26 -10.89
CA LYS A 169 10.91 -0.33 -11.06
C LYS A 169 11.24 -0.69 -12.51
N GLU A 170 10.29 -1.26 -13.21
CA GLU A 170 10.44 -1.72 -14.59
C GLU A 170 10.71 -0.55 -15.56
N GLU A 171 10.30 0.66 -15.21
CA GLU A 171 10.49 1.86 -16.05
C GLU A 171 11.84 2.51 -15.78
N TRP A 172 12.12 2.88 -14.55
CA TRP A 172 13.33 3.66 -14.24
C TRP A 172 14.57 2.80 -14.10
N LEU A 173 14.50 1.65 -13.39
CA LEU A 173 15.67 0.80 -13.15
C LEU A 173 16.13 0.12 -14.43
N TYR A 174 15.20 -0.47 -15.21
CA TYR A 174 15.54 -1.04 -16.51
C TYR A 174 16.21 -0.03 -17.43
N ARG A 175 15.67 1.19 -17.50
CA ARG A 175 16.23 2.27 -18.31
C ARG A 175 17.68 2.58 -17.91
N LEU A 176 17.95 2.73 -16.62
CA LEU A 176 19.30 2.99 -16.11
C LEU A 176 20.26 1.81 -16.38
N MET A 177 19.82 0.58 -16.15
CA MET A 177 20.63 -0.62 -16.42
C MET A 177 21.03 -0.75 -17.90
N MET A 178 20.18 -0.23 -18.80
CA MET A 178 20.48 -0.15 -20.25
C MET A 178 21.38 1.06 -20.62
N GLY A 179 21.95 1.76 -19.62
CA GLY A 179 22.86 2.90 -19.83
C GLY A 179 22.17 4.18 -20.33
N LYS A 180 20.83 4.27 -20.18
CA LYS A 180 20.08 5.44 -20.62
C LYS A 180 19.88 6.43 -19.46
N THR A 181 19.93 7.72 -19.76
CA THR A 181 19.60 8.78 -18.80
C THR A 181 18.13 8.74 -18.41
N LEU A 182 17.83 8.78 -17.11
CA LEU A 182 16.48 8.97 -16.61
C LEU A 182 16.11 10.45 -16.72
N VAL A 183 14.91 10.75 -17.20
CA VAL A 183 14.35 12.11 -17.20
C VAL A 183 13.39 12.24 -16.05
N PHE A 184 13.46 13.32 -15.28
CA PHE A 184 12.63 13.51 -14.07
C PHE A 184 12.21 14.98 -13.95
N PRO A 185 10.95 15.27 -13.51
CA PRO A 185 10.50 16.65 -13.33
C PRO A 185 11.27 17.37 -12.23
N ASN A 186 11.83 18.54 -12.56
CA ASN A 186 12.55 19.37 -11.58
C ASN A 186 11.66 19.80 -10.41
N GLU A 187 10.38 20.03 -10.68
CA GLU A 187 9.37 20.40 -9.67
C GLU A 187 9.23 19.35 -8.55
N LEU A 188 9.36 18.05 -8.88
CA LEU A 188 9.28 16.96 -7.90
C LEU A 188 10.58 16.74 -7.12
N LYS A 189 11.70 17.19 -7.65
CA LYS A 189 13.06 16.88 -7.17
C LYS A 189 13.19 16.96 -5.64
N LYS A 190 12.73 18.06 -5.04
CA LYS A 190 12.83 18.36 -3.61
C LYS A 190 11.61 17.95 -2.78
N ARG A 191 10.55 17.43 -3.41
CA ARG A 191 9.38 16.95 -2.68
C ARG A 191 9.74 15.76 -1.80
N LYS A 192 9.24 15.80 -0.56
CA LYS A 192 9.49 14.73 0.41
C LYS A 192 8.58 13.54 0.17
N THR A 193 9.16 12.37 0.20
CA THR A 193 8.48 11.08 0.15
C THR A 193 8.88 10.22 1.33
N THR A 194 8.08 9.22 1.64
CA THR A 194 8.38 8.21 2.66
C THR A 194 8.32 6.83 2.00
N LEU A 195 9.42 6.10 2.05
CA LEU A 195 9.55 4.76 1.46
C LEU A 195 9.54 3.73 2.58
N THR A 196 8.52 2.87 2.63
CA THR A 196 8.33 1.91 3.71
C THR A 196 8.61 0.49 3.24
N TYR A 197 9.43 -0.26 3.98
CA TYR A 197 9.68 -1.65 3.66
C TYR A 197 8.41 -2.49 3.84
N ALA A 198 8.04 -3.29 2.85
CA ALA A 198 6.79 -4.03 2.85
C ALA A 198 6.67 -5.04 4.00
N ALA A 199 7.80 -5.59 4.46
CA ALA A 199 7.82 -6.50 5.60
C ALA A 199 7.49 -5.78 6.92
N ASP A 200 7.86 -4.51 7.08
CA ASP A 200 7.53 -3.73 8.29
C ASP A 200 6.03 -3.48 8.37
N VAL A 201 5.37 -3.23 7.21
CA VAL A 201 3.90 -3.15 7.14
C VAL A 201 3.26 -4.49 7.52
N ALA A 202 3.82 -5.60 7.05
CA ALA A 202 3.34 -6.94 7.39
C ALA A 202 3.48 -7.24 8.89
N VAL A 203 4.59 -6.84 9.52
CA VAL A 203 4.80 -6.95 10.98
C VAL A 203 3.74 -6.15 11.72
N ALA A 204 3.48 -4.91 11.32
CA ALA A 204 2.46 -4.09 11.94
C ALA A 204 1.06 -4.70 11.82
N ILE A 205 0.68 -5.22 10.64
CA ILE A 205 -0.60 -5.93 10.45
C ILE A 205 -0.68 -7.14 11.40
N ARG A 206 0.39 -7.93 11.52
CA ARG A 206 0.41 -9.08 12.45
C ARG A 206 0.18 -8.65 13.91
N GLU A 207 0.79 -7.57 14.38
CA GLU A 207 0.62 -7.05 15.74
C GLU A 207 -0.78 -6.48 16.00
N LEU A 208 -1.53 -6.13 14.94
CA LEU A 208 -2.91 -5.66 15.01
C LEU A 208 -3.93 -6.80 14.92
N ILE A 209 -3.54 -8.02 14.55
CA ILE A 209 -4.44 -9.19 14.52
C ILE A 209 -4.89 -9.52 15.94
N GLU A 210 -6.23 -9.62 16.12
CA GLU A 210 -6.88 -9.84 17.42
C GLU A 210 -6.55 -8.78 18.49
N ASN A 211 -6.07 -7.62 18.08
CA ASN A 211 -5.82 -6.49 18.97
C ASN A 211 -7.10 -5.65 19.10
N GLU A 212 -7.67 -5.58 20.29
CA GLU A 212 -8.93 -4.86 20.55
C GLU A 212 -8.84 -3.37 20.17
N SER A 213 -7.67 -2.75 20.28
CA SER A 213 -7.46 -1.35 19.89
C SER A 213 -7.43 -1.12 18.38
N ALA A 214 -7.55 -2.19 17.57
CA ALA A 214 -7.53 -2.08 16.11
C ALA A 214 -8.93 -2.14 15.48
N TYR A 215 -9.95 -2.58 16.23
CA TYR A 215 -11.31 -2.71 15.70
C TYR A 215 -11.97 -1.36 15.50
N GLY A 216 -12.48 -1.12 14.31
CA GLY A 216 -13.10 0.15 13.92
C GLY A 216 -12.12 1.31 13.78
N GLU A 217 -10.82 1.03 13.60
CA GLU A 217 -9.75 2.01 13.61
C GLU A 217 -9.01 2.08 12.28
N ILE A 218 -8.40 3.23 12.04
CA ILE A 218 -7.57 3.54 10.88
C ILE A 218 -6.13 3.69 11.35
N PHE A 219 -5.19 3.07 10.65
CA PHE A 219 -3.76 3.25 10.89
C PHE A 219 -3.04 3.52 9.58
N HIS A 220 -2.23 4.57 9.51
CA HIS A 220 -1.19 4.58 8.51
C HIS A 220 0.04 3.84 9.06
N ILE A 221 0.69 3.09 8.19
CA ILE A 221 1.88 2.31 8.54
C ILE A 221 2.98 2.69 7.57
N THR A 222 3.91 3.49 8.07
CA THR A 222 5.02 4.05 7.31
C THR A 222 6.29 4.06 8.15
N THR A 223 7.46 4.16 7.52
CA THR A 223 8.67 4.52 8.27
C THR A 223 8.58 5.98 8.75
N THR A 224 9.39 6.33 9.73
CA THR A 224 9.49 7.71 10.24
C THR A 224 10.41 8.58 9.37
N GLU A 225 11.27 7.97 8.55
CA GLU A 225 12.17 8.69 7.65
C GLU A 225 11.42 9.20 6.42
N SER A 226 11.63 10.48 6.10
CA SER A 226 11.23 11.05 4.82
C SER A 226 12.46 11.62 4.10
N LEU A 227 12.54 11.41 2.80
CA LEU A 227 13.65 11.85 1.94
C LEU A 227 13.09 12.54 0.69
N SER A 228 13.90 13.37 0.01
CA SER A 228 13.49 13.92 -1.26
C SER A 228 13.55 12.86 -2.37
N TRP A 229 12.88 13.11 -3.50
CA TRP A 229 13.04 12.20 -4.65
C TRP A 229 14.46 12.18 -5.19
N GLU A 230 15.20 13.29 -5.04
CA GLU A 230 16.63 13.35 -5.36
C GLU A 230 17.42 12.44 -4.43
N ASP A 231 17.22 12.54 -3.10
CA ASP A 231 17.90 11.68 -2.11
C ASP A 231 17.58 10.19 -2.37
N ALA A 232 16.33 9.87 -2.74
CA ALA A 232 15.93 8.51 -3.09
C ALA A 232 16.67 7.99 -4.33
N PHE A 233 16.81 8.84 -5.38
CA PHE A 233 17.57 8.49 -6.57
C PHE A 233 19.05 8.26 -6.24
N GLU A 234 19.67 9.15 -5.45
CA GLU A 234 21.06 9.04 -5.05
C GLU A 234 21.32 7.76 -4.25
N LYS A 235 20.46 7.42 -3.28
CA LYS A 235 20.57 6.17 -2.52
C LYS A 235 20.47 4.95 -3.44
N TYR A 236 19.47 4.90 -4.33
CA TYR A 236 19.31 3.77 -5.27
C TYR A 236 20.51 3.62 -6.20
N THR A 237 21.01 4.73 -6.75
CA THR A 237 22.12 4.70 -7.71
C THR A 237 23.47 4.46 -7.05
N SER A 238 23.68 4.84 -5.79
CA SER A 238 24.86 4.46 -5.01
C SER A 238 24.97 2.94 -4.89
N ILE A 239 23.92 2.29 -4.42
CA ILE A 239 23.86 0.82 -4.27
C ILE A 239 24.06 0.11 -5.61
N LEU A 240 23.40 0.61 -6.67
CA LEU A 240 23.55 0.06 -8.01
C LEU A 240 24.96 0.22 -8.56
N SER A 241 25.60 1.36 -8.30
CA SER A 241 26.98 1.65 -8.75
C SER A 241 27.98 0.74 -8.04
N GLU A 242 27.85 0.56 -6.74
CA GLU A 242 28.67 -0.37 -5.96
C GLU A 242 28.57 -1.81 -6.47
N THR A 243 27.36 -2.23 -6.82
CA THR A 243 27.09 -3.61 -7.26
C THR A 243 27.51 -3.86 -8.71
N THR A 244 27.37 -2.85 -9.59
CA THR A 244 27.53 -3.03 -11.05
C THR A 244 28.75 -2.39 -11.62
N GLY A 245 29.44 -1.50 -10.89
CA GLY A 245 30.54 -0.66 -11.38
C GLY A 245 30.12 0.41 -12.39
N LYS A 246 28.80 0.62 -12.60
CA LYS A 246 28.25 1.57 -13.57
C LYS A 246 27.92 2.91 -12.91
N GLN A 247 27.97 3.98 -13.71
CA GLN A 247 27.43 5.29 -13.32
C GLN A 247 26.04 5.47 -13.91
N PHE A 248 25.16 6.12 -13.16
CA PHE A 248 23.77 6.35 -13.54
C PHE A 248 23.48 7.86 -13.56
N HIS A 249 22.71 8.30 -14.56
CA HIS A 249 22.46 9.71 -14.80
C HIS A 249 20.97 10.02 -14.81
N ILE A 250 20.64 11.14 -14.16
CA ILE A 250 19.31 11.74 -14.20
C ILE A 250 19.40 13.13 -14.84
N LYS A 251 18.42 13.46 -15.67
CA LYS A 251 18.25 14.80 -16.25
C LYS A 251 16.95 15.38 -15.70
N TYR A 252 17.05 16.46 -14.98
CA TYR A 252 15.90 17.23 -14.52
C TYR A 252 15.39 18.14 -15.63
N VAL A 253 14.08 18.24 -15.79
CA VAL A 253 13.39 19.08 -16.78
C VAL A 253 12.29 19.89 -16.11
N ASP A 254 12.08 21.13 -16.57
CA ASP A 254 11.13 22.06 -15.93
C ASP A 254 9.69 21.88 -16.45
N ASP A 255 9.49 21.14 -17.55
CA ASP A 255 8.17 20.84 -18.11
C ASP A 255 7.61 19.56 -17.48
N ILE A 256 6.79 19.71 -16.43
CA ILE A 256 6.09 18.59 -15.78
C ILE A 256 4.91 18.07 -16.62
N GLU A 257 4.32 18.91 -17.49
CA GLU A 257 3.14 18.55 -18.26
C GLU A 257 3.44 17.44 -19.29
N MET A 258 4.68 17.37 -19.78
CA MET A 258 5.09 16.26 -20.65
C MET A 258 4.88 14.88 -20.02
N PHE A 259 4.90 14.80 -18.68
CA PHE A 259 4.70 13.54 -17.96
C PHE A 259 3.23 13.17 -17.80
N TYR A 260 2.31 14.13 -17.83
CA TYR A 260 0.87 13.90 -17.70
C TYR A 260 0.28 13.09 -18.86
N ASN A 261 0.94 13.12 -20.01
CA ASN A 261 0.53 12.36 -21.19
C ASN A 261 0.98 10.90 -21.17
N ILE A 262 1.90 10.55 -20.28
CA ILE A 262 2.53 9.22 -20.22
C ILE A 262 2.11 8.47 -18.93
N TRP A 263 2.03 9.21 -17.83
CA TRP A 263 1.67 8.68 -16.51
C TRP A 263 0.38 9.31 -16.01
N ASN A 264 -0.21 8.72 -14.97
CA ASN A 264 -1.42 9.24 -14.37
C ASN A 264 -1.20 10.68 -13.84
N PRO A 265 -1.81 11.72 -14.46
CA PRO A 265 -1.59 13.11 -14.06
C PRO A 265 -2.06 13.38 -12.62
N TYR A 266 -3.10 12.70 -12.16
CA TYR A 266 -3.60 12.85 -10.81
C TYR A 266 -2.65 12.26 -9.76
N GLN A 267 -1.95 11.16 -10.09
CA GLN A 267 -0.89 10.64 -9.22
C GLN A 267 0.28 11.63 -9.12
N ILE A 268 0.67 12.25 -10.22
CA ILE A 268 1.74 13.25 -10.20
C ILE A 268 1.29 14.45 -9.36
N LYS A 269 0.13 15.02 -9.65
CA LYS A 269 -0.38 16.26 -9.04
C LYS A 269 -0.72 16.09 -7.55
N TYR A 270 -1.41 15.00 -7.19
CA TYR A 270 -1.99 14.81 -5.86
C TYR A 270 -1.24 13.82 -4.96
N ASP A 271 -0.12 13.25 -5.43
CA ASP A 271 0.72 12.37 -4.63
C ASP A 271 2.20 12.71 -4.76
N CYS A 272 2.81 12.61 -5.96
CA CYS A 272 4.26 12.78 -6.11
C CYS A 272 4.72 14.23 -5.88
N ASN A 273 3.88 15.22 -6.19
CA ASN A 273 4.15 16.65 -6.01
C ASN A 273 3.71 17.21 -4.64
N ILE A 274 3.50 16.33 -3.66
CA ILE A 274 3.12 16.68 -2.30
C ILE A 274 4.10 16.07 -1.32
N ASP A 275 4.50 16.83 -0.30
CA ASP A 275 5.34 16.33 0.78
C ASP A 275 4.58 15.29 1.61
N ARG A 276 5.20 14.13 1.80
CA ARG A 276 4.63 12.99 2.52
C ARG A 276 5.50 12.66 3.73
N ARG A 277 5.14 13.27 4.88
CA ARG A 277 5.73 13.02 6.19
C ARG A 277 4.62 12.52 7.12
N PHE A 278 4.91 11.59 8.00
CA PHE A 278 3.91 10.89 8.81
C PHE A 278 4.26 10.91 10.28
N ASP A 279 3.24 11.06 11.13
CA ASP A 279 3.31 10.85 12.58
C ASP A 279 2.77 9.45 12.92
N ASN A 280 3.65 8.53 13.25
CA ASN A 280 3.34 7.14 13.55
C ASN A 280 2.91 6.91 15.02
N SER A 281 2.59 7.95 15.78
CA SER A 281 2.27 7.83 17.21
C SER A 281 1.09 6.90 17.48
N LYS A 282 0.07 6.86 16.60
CA LYS A 282 -1.11 6.00 16.77
C LYS A 282 -0.76 4.53 16.64
N ILE A 283 -0.11 4.13 15.56
CA ILE A 283 0.28 2.73 15.35
C ILE A 283 1.30 2.28 16.41
N ASN A 284 2.24 3.12 16.82
CA ASN A 284 3.19 2.81 17.87
C ASN A 284 2.50 2.53 19.20
N ARG A 285 1.50 3.34 19.60
CA ARG A 285 0.70 3.07 20.81
C ARG A 285 -0.06 1.74 20.69
N ALA A 286 -0.74 1.50 19.56
CA ALA A 286 -1.54 0.30 19.36
C ALA A 286 -0.69 -0.99 19.37
N THR A 287 0.58 -0.89 19.01
CA THR A 287 1.52 -2.04 19.00
C THR A 287 2.50 -2.03 20.19
N ASN A 288 2.26 -1.21 21.21
CA ASN A 288 3.12 -1.06 22.38
C ASN A 288 4.60 -0.77 22.04
N ASN A 289 4.82 0.06 21.02
CA ASN A 289 6.15 0.43 20.49
C ASN A 289 7.02 -0.77 20.05
N LYS A 290 6.40 -1.86 19.61
CA LYS A 290 7.13 -3.05 19.14
C LYS A 290 7.66 -2.92 17.71
N LEU A 291 7.18 -1.93 16.96
CA LEU A 291 7.55 -1.78 15.55
C LEU A 291 8.96 -1.20 15.43
N GLN A 292 9.77 -1.85 14.63
CA GLN A 292 11.06 -1.36 14.19
C GLN A 292 11.02 -1.24 12.67
N TYR A 293 11.31 -0.05 12.14
CA TYR A 293 11.24 0.19 10.71
C TYR A 293 12.63 0.08 10.06
N THR A 294 12.66 -0.65 8.95
CA THR A 294 13.85 -0.73 8.11
C THR A 294 14.01 0.58 7.35
N LEU A 295 15.12 1.26 7.56
CA LEU A 295 15.45 2.48 6.81
C LEU A 295 15.94 2.11 5.41
N VAL A 296 15.71 2.99 4.45
CA VAL A 296 16.30 2.86 3.11
C VAL A 296 17.80 3.10 3.26
N ALA A 297 18.56 2.02 3.24
CA ALA A 297 20.01 2.03 3.39
C ALA A 297 20.70 2.49 2.11
#